data_657b4d1bdfa60fb74ab4e831521a9651
#
_entry.id   657b4d1bdfa60fb74ab4e831521a9651
#
_cell.length_a   1.000
_cell.length_b   1.000
_cell.length_c   1.000
_cell.angle_alpha   90.00
_cell.angle_beta   90.00
_cell.angle_gamma   90.00
#
_symmetry.space_group_name_H-M   'P 1'
#
loop_
_entity.id
_entity.type
_entity.pdbx_description
1 polymer ?
#
loop_
_entity_poly.entity_id
_entity_poly.type
_entity_poly.pdbx_seq_one_letter_code
_entity_poly.pdbx_strand_id
1 'polypeptide(L)'
;RARIDDAKDHELKDFVHAVSGHVALGRPFLEAVEHVARDVDLGPLDADIADLALNLRLTTAANDAGDGVDLRTAALDRFVDRVGTPMAEQTVGLVIGALDAGSDTGVVFETLQGEVGRLYHEKRALRSGMVVYVAVGWTTALLVIGIGVATSANVFAGFDRLSAMSDLSGVAVDAGAIDIARDRYRVYVVTQATMLAAGWFAGVASRGQYEALLHSGCLVAVCHVVFVGVGLV
;
A
#
# COMPACT_ATOMS: atom_id res chain seq x y z
N ARG A 1 7.70 -4.56 6.69
CA ARG A 1 8.27 -3.50 5.84
C ARG A 1 7.32 -2.29 5.77
N ALA A 2 6.09 -2.42 5.31
CA ALA A 2 5.12 -1.32 5.20
C ALA A 2 4.85 -0.56 6.52
N ARG A 3 4.85 -1.23 7.68
CA ARG A 3 4.72 -0.56 8.99
C ARG A 3 5.95 0.26 9.37
N ILE A 4 7.13 -0.21 8.98
CA ILE A 4 8.40 0.50 9.23
C ILE A 4 8.46 1.72 8.31
N ASP A 5 8.07 1.57 7.03
CA ASP A 5 8.03 2.67 6.07
C ASP A 5 7.05 3.76 6.52
N ASP A 6 5.88 3.37 7.07
CA ASP A 6 4.91 4.33 7.63
C ASP A 6 5.42 5.06 8.87
N ALA A 7 6.14 4.35 9.75
CA ALA A 7 6.77 4.95 10.89
C ALA A 7 7.87 5.93 10.45
N LYS A 8 8.72 5.55 9.49
CA LYS A 8 9.74 6.43 8.92
C LYS A 8 9.14 7.69 8.28
N ASP A 9 8.04 7.56 7.52
CA ASP A 9 7.38 8.72 6.91
C ASP A 9 6.78 9.68 7.96
N HIS A 10 6.30 9.15 9.09
CA HIS A 10 5.81 9.97 10.20
C HIS A 10 6.94 10.78 10.83
N GLU A 11 8.01 10.10 11.19
CA GLU A 11 9.18 10.73 11.80
C GLU A 11 9.89 11.70 10.84
N LEU A 12 9.87 11.42 9.53
CA LEU A 12 10.42 12.32 8.52
C LEU A 12 9.69 13.68 8.51
N LYS A 13 8.37 13.69 8.66
CA LYS A 13 7.58 14.91 8.79
C LYS A 13 8.01 15.69 10.04
N ASP A 14 8.19 15.01 11.17
CA ASP A 14 8.57 15.63 12.43
C ASP A 14 10.02 16.12 12.40
N PHE A 15 10.92 15.38 11.72
CA PHE A 15 12.27 15.84 11.40
C PHE A 15 12.27 17.16 10.61
N VAL A 16 11.51 17.23 9.50
CA VAL A 16 11.43 18.47 8.69
C VAL A 16 10.86 19.62 9.51
N HIS A 17 9.86 19.37 10.33
CA HIS A 17 9.27 20.38 11.22
C HIS A 17 10.31 20.93 12.21
N ALA A 18 11.06 20.04 12.87
CA ALA A 18 12.10 20.43 13.82
C ALA A 18 13.23 21.22 13.15
N VAL A 19 13.73 20.74 11.99
CA VAL A 19 14.76 21.45 11.22
C VAL A 19 14.29 22.83 10.78
N SER A 20 13.06 22.92 10.23
CA SER A 20 12.45 24.19 9.81
C SER A 20 12.36 25.18 10.95
N GLY A 21 12.01 24.75 12.15
CA GLY A 21 11.97 25.58 13.34
C GLY A 21 13.35 26.19 13.68
N HIS A 22 14.41 25.39 13.59
CA HIS A 22 15.78 25.89 13.81
C HIS A 22 16.24 26.83 12.70
N VAL A 23 15.94 26.56 11.45
CA VAL A 23 16.28 27.42 10.31
C VAL A 23 15.52 28.76 10.39
N ALA A 24 14.25 28.75 10.79
CA ALA A 24 13.45 29.96 11.01
C ALA A 24 14.03 30.86 12.13
N LEU A 25 14.74 30.27 13.08
CA LEU A 25 15.51 30.99 14.11
C LEU A 25 16.85 31.53 13.60
N GLY A 26 17.14 31.40 12.29
CA GLY A 26 18.35 31.90 11.65
C GLY A 26 19.57 30.98 11.75
N ARG A 27 19.39 29.72 12.16
CA ARG A 27 20.47 28.73 12.17
C ARG A 27 20.76 28.21 10.78
N PRO A 28 22.04 28.00 10.39
CA PRO A 28 22.38 27.29 9.16
C PRO A 28 21.77 25.89 9.12
N PHE A 29 21.40 25.39 7.93
CA PHE A 29 20.77 24.09 7.74
C PHE A 29 21.56 22.94 8.40
N LEU A 30 22.90 22.92 8.25
CA LEU A 30 23.76 21.92 8.88
C LEU A 30 23.59 21.91 10.41
N GLU A 31 23.68 23.07 11.05
CA GLU A 31 23.53 23.19 12.50
C GLU A 31 22.13 22.77 12.95
N ALA A 32 21.09 23.12 12.18
CA ALA A 32 19.73 22.71 12.45
C ALA A 32 19.60 21.18 12.43
N VAL A 33 20.15 20.49 11.43
CA VAL A 33 20.16 19.02 11.34
C VAL A 33 20.95 18.41 12.50
N GLU A 34 22.11 18.95 12.87
CA GLU A 34 22.92 18.47 14.02
C GLU A 34 22.19 18.61 15.36
N HIS A 35 21.44 19.70 15.55
CA HIS A 35 20.63 19.90 16.76
C HIS A 35 19.50 18.89 16.83
N VAL A 36 18.76 18.71 15.74
CA VAL A 36 17.66 17.76 15.68
C VAL A 36 18.16 16.34 15.88
N ALA A 37 19.27 15.94 15.25
CA ALA A 37 19.88 14.62 15.42
C ALA A 37 20.30 14.32 16.88
N ARG A 38 20.54 15.35 17.68
CA ARG A 38 20.97 15.20 19.07
C ARG A 38 19.83 15.27 20.08
N ASP A 39 18.88 16.15 19.83
CA ASP A 39 17.91 16.62 20.83
C ASP A 39 16.51 16.05 20.63
N VAL A 40 16.21 15.46 19.45
CA VAL A 40 14.90 14.94 19.10
C VAL A 40 14.98 13.43 18.90
N ASP A 41 14.10 12.67 19.57
CA ASP A 41 13.92 11.24 19.34
C ASP A 41 13.01 11.04 18.10
N LEU A 42 13.60 10.53 17.04
CA LEU A 42 12.94 10.28 15.75
C LEU A 42 12.84 8.76 15.45
N GLY A 43 12.97 7.95 16.50
CA GLY A 43 12.71 6.53 16.48
C GLY A 43 13.43 5.77 15.34
N PRO A 44 12.72 5.22 14.35
CA PRO A 44 13.36 4.45 13.28
C PRO A 44 14.27 5.26 12.35
N LEU A 45 14.24 6.61 12.42
CA LEU A 45 15.09 7.49 11.63
C LEU A 45 16.34 7.99 12.37
N ASP A 46 16.46 7.77 13.67
CA ASP A 46 17.58 8.33 14.47
C ASP A 46 18.95 8.01 13.86
N ALA A 47 19.19 6.75 13.51
CA ALA A 47 20.44 6.34 12.91
C ALA A 47 20.68 6.96 11.52
N ASP A 48 19.62 7.10 10.72
CA ASP A 48 19.70 7.66 9.38
C ASP A 48 19.97 9.18 9.44
N ILE A 49 19.38 9.86 10.41
CA ILE A 49 19.56 11.31 10.63
C ILE A 49 20.92 11.62 11.26
N ALA A 50 21.39 10.80 12.20
CA ALA A 50 22.74 10.94 12.75
C ALA A 50 23.82 10.81 11.66
N ASP A 51 23.64 9.84 10.76
CA ASP A 51 24.53 9.68 9.60
C ASP A 51 24.42 10.84 8.60
N LEU A 52 23.20 11.38 8.39
CA LEU A 52 23.03 12.58 7.57
C LEU A 52 23.80 13.77 8.15
N ALA A 53 23.66 14.03 9.46
CA ALA A 53 24.36 15.10 10.14
C ALA A 53 25.89 14.95 10.02
N LEU A 54 26.41 13.74 10.22
CA LEU A 54 27.83 13.43 10.06
C LEU A 54 28.30 13.67 8.63
N ASN A 55 27.58 13.16 7.62
CA ASN A 55 27.93 13.34 6.22
C ASN A 55 27.91 14.82 5.82
N LEU A 56 26.89 15.58 6.20
CA LEU A 56 26.82 17.02 5.94
C LEU A 56 28.00 17.77 6.56
N ARG A 57 28.40 17.43 7.76
CA ARG A 57 29.57 18.02 8.43
C ARG A 57 30.88 17.72 7.70
N LEU A 58 31.07 16.46 7.27
CA LEU A 58 32.24 16.03 6.51
C LEU A 58 32.31 16.73 5.13
N THR A 59 31.16 16.88 4.47
CA THR A 59 31.09 17.55 3.17
C THR A 59 31.35 19.04 3.25
N THR A 60 30.92 19.72 4.32
CA THR A 60 31.23 21.14 4.56
C THR A 60 32.73 21.33 4.77
N ALA A 61 33.37 20.47 5.57
CA ALA A 61 34.80 20.51 5.78
C ALA A 61 35.61 20.22 4.51
N ALA A 62 35.12 19.37 3.60
CA ALA A 62 35.74 19.07 2.31
C ALA A 62 35.54 20.18 1.27
N ASN A 63 34.39 20.83 1.24
CA ASN A 63 34.14 21.99 0.36
C ASN A 63 35.04 23.17 0.68
N ASP A 64 35.38 23.41 1.94
CA ASP A 64 36.35 24.42 2.38
C ASP A 64 37.76 24.11 1.80
N ALA A 65 38.04 22.87 1.43
CA ALA A 65 39.29 22.42 0.81
C ALA A 65 39.31 22.53 -0.74
N GLY A 66 38.24 22.98 -1.39
CA GLY A 66 38.20 23.35 -2.81
C GLY A 66 37.84 22.26 -3.83
N ASP A 67 37.28 21.12 -3.40
CA ASP A 67 36.76 20.08 -4.30
C ASP A 67 35.32 20.47 -4.73
N GLY A 68 35.19 20.96 -5.98
CA GLY A 68 33.97 21.54 -6.55
C GLY A 68 32.83 20.57 -6.86
N VAL A 69 32.73 19.46 -6.16
CA VAL A 69 31.58 18.55 -6.22
C VAL A 69 30.56 18.97 -5.16
N ASP A 70 29.29 19.03 -5.54
CA ASP A 70 28.22 19.31 -4.56
C ASP A 70 28.01 18.09 -3.62
N LEU A 71 28.96 17.96 -2.70
CA LEU A 71 28.99 16.89 -1.71
C LEU A 71 27.78 16.93 -0.79
N ARG A 72 27.13 18.08 -0.65
CA ARG A 72 25.91 18.26 0.16
C ARG A 72 24.73 17.49 -0.48
N THR A 73 24.55 17.64 -1.79
CA THR A 73 23.53 16.88 -2.53
C THR A 73 23.81 15.39 -2.43
N ALA A 74 25.06 14.94 -2.56
CA ALA A 74 25.42 13.55 -2.39
C ALA A 74 25.14 12.99 -0.97
N ALA A 75 25.25 13.81 0.08
CA ALA A 75 24.89 13.41 1.44
C ALA A 75 23.36 13.24 1.60
N LEU A 76 22.60 14.14 0.98
CA LEU A 76 21.13 14.08 0.97
C LEU A 76 20.61 12.91 0.15
N ASP A 77 21.18 12.61 -1.02
CA ASP A 77 20.83 11.45 -1.84
C ASP A 77 21.09 10.14 -1.10
N ARG A 78 22.24 10.05 -0.41
CA ARG A 78 22.55 8.87 0.43
C ARG A 78 21.55 8.69 1.56
N PHE A 79 21.04 9.75 2.14
CA PHE A 79 19.98 9.69 3.15
C PHE A 79 18.68 9.15 2.54
N VAL A 80 18.29 9.61 1.34
CA VAL A 80 17.12 9.08 0.60
C VAL A 80 17.24 7.58 0.39
N ASP A 81 18.38 7.12 -0.11
CA ASP A 81 18.64 5.70 -0.37
C ASP A 81 18.50 4.84 0.91
N ARG A 82 18.96 5.35 2.04
CA ARG A 82 18.88 4.64 3.33
C ARG A 82 17.47 4.62 3.92
N VAL A 83 16.75 5.72 3.85
CA VAL A 83 15.36 5.80 4.30
C VAL A 83 14.48 4.93 3.42
N GLY A 84 14.68 5.00 2.09
CA GLY A 84 14.06 4.11 1.10
C GLY A 84 12.56 4.29 0.95
N THR A 85 12.02 5.46 1.28
CA THR A 85 10.60 5.76 1.08
C THR A 85 10.41 6.83 -0.01
N PRO A 86 9.32 6.73 -0.83
CA PRO A 86 9.02 7.75 -1.84
C PRO A 86 8.81 9.15 -1.23
N MET A 87 8.37 9.22 0.02
CA MET A 87 8.21 10.49 0.72
C MET A 87 9.56 11.13 1.05
N ALA A 88 10.58 10.32 1.39
CA ALA A 88 11.93 10.84 1.62
C ALA A 88 12.51 11.44 0.34
N GLU A 89 12.34 10.76 -0.81
CA GLU A 89 12.79 11.27 -2.11
C GLU A 89 12.17 12.63 -2.44
N GLN A 90 10.86 12.75 -2.32
CA GLN A 90 10.15 14.01 -2.55
C GLN A 90 10.56 15.12 -1.58
N THR A 91 10.65 14.78 -0.29
CA THR A 91 11.02 15.75 0.76
C THR A 91 12.43 16.28 0.57
N VAL A 92 13.40 15.39 0.32
CA VAL A 92 14.79 15.78 0.12
C VAL A 92 14.96 16.56 -1.18
N GLY A 93 14.25 16.19 -2.26
CA GLY A 93 14.23 16.99 -3.50
C GLY A 93 13.76 18.44 -3.26
N LEU A 94 12.74 18.64 -2.44
CA LEU A 94 12.28 19.97 -2.03
C LEU A 94 13.31 20.70 -1.17
N VAL A 95 14.00 20.00 -0.25
CA VAL A 95 15.08 20.57 0.58
C VAL A 95 16.24 21.04 -0.30
N ILE A 96 16.69 20.22 -1.26
CA ILE A 96 17.76 20.58 -2.20
C ILE A 96 17.34 21.83 -2.98
N GLY A 97 16.14 21.85 -3.55
CA GLY A 97 15.62 23.00 -4.27
C GLY A 97 15.55 24.28 -3.41
N ALA A 98 15.20 24.14 -2.14
CA ALA A 98 15.18 25.25 -1.19
C ALA A 98 16.58 25.79 -0.89
N LEU A 99 17.56 24.91 -0.74
CA LEU A 99 18.95 25.28 -0.49
C LEU A 99 19.60 25.93 -1.72
N ASP A 100 19.28 25.48 -2.92
CA ASP A 100 19.80 26.00 -4.18
C ASP A 100 19.21 27.38 -4.55
N ALA A 101 17.96 27.63 -4.16
CA ALA A 101 17.29 28.91 -4.40
C ALA A 101 17.97 30.09 -3.68
N GLY A 102 18.80 29.86 -2.66
CA GLY A 102 19.67 30.85 -2.04
C GLY A 102 18.98 32.07 -1.42
N SER A 103 17.65 32.12 -1.45
CA SER A 103 16.84 33.18 -0.90
C SER A 103 16.52 32.93 0.57
N ASP A 104 15.84 33.84 1.24
CA ASP A 104 15.44 33.77 2.64
C ASP A 104 15.02 32.34 3.06
N THR A 105 16.02 31.58 3.52
CA THR A 105 15.91 30.14 3.81
C THR A 105 14.78 29.86 4.80
N GLY A 106 14.46 30.81 5.70
CA GLY A 106 13.39 30.67 6.67
C GLY A 106 12.01 30.54 6.04
N VAL A 107 11.67 31.42 5.11
CA VAL A 107 10.36 31.40 4.41
C VAL A 107 10.19 30.15 3.53
N VAL A 108 11.28 29.73 2.88
CA VAL A 108 11.27 28.54 2.04
C VAL A 108 11.08 27.28 2.88
N PHE A 109 11.74 27.18 4.03
CA PHE A 109 11.56 26.03 4.94
C PHE A 109 10.20 26.03 5.62
N GLU A 110 9.57 27.15 5.90
CA GLU A 110 8.19 27.22 6.39
C GLU A 110 7.20 26.68 5.33
N THR A 111 7.39 27.08 4.07
CA THR A 111 6.60 26.54 2.94
C THR A 111 6.81 25.04 2.77
N LEU A 112 8.06 24.58 2.84
CA LEU A 112 8.44 23.17 2.77
C LEU A 112 7.76 22.35 3.87
N GLN A 113 7.74 22.83 5.10
CA GLN A 113 7.05 22.18 6.21
C GLN A 113 5.55 22.01 5.92
N GLY A 114 4.91 23.05 5.37
CA GLY A 114 3.52 23.00 4.95
C GLY A 114 3.26 21.93 3.88
N GLU A 115 4.11 21.86 2.84
CA GLU A 115 4.00 20.90 1.77
C GLU A 115 4.25 19.45 2.21
N VAL A 116 5.26 19.21 3.04
CA VAL A 116 5.53 17.87 3.60
C VAL A 116 4.38 17.41 4.50
N GLY A 117 3.83 18.32 5.31
CA GLY A 117 2.64 18.05 6.11
C GLY A 117 1.44 17.68 5.24
N ARG A 118 1.19 18.42 4.15
CA ARG A 118 0.13 18.15 3.20
C ARG A 118 0.30 16.79 2.53
N LEU A 119 1.50 16.49 2.01
CA LEU A 119 1.80 15.20 1.38
C LEU A 119 1.54 14.01 2.33
N TYR A 120 1.94 14.14 3.59
CA TYR A 120 1.67 13.12 4.60
C TYR A 120 0.18 12.92 4.85
N HIS A 121 -0.58 14.01 4.99
CA HIS A 121 -2.03 13.95 5.18
C HIS A 121 -2.76 13.38 3.96
N GLU A 122 -2.39 13.78 2.75
CA GLU A 122 -2.94 13.24 1.50
C GLU A 122 -2.68 11.73 1.38
N LYS A 123 -1.46 11.29 1.63
CA LYS A 123 -1.10 9.86 1.66
C LYS A 123 -1.95 9.08 2.66
N ARG A 124 -2.16 9.63 3.84
CA ARG A 124 -2.98 9.00 4.89
C ARG A 124 -4.46 8.98 4.53
N ALA A 125 -4.98 10.06 3.93
CA ALA A 125 -6.37 10.15 3.47
C ALA A 125 -6.65 9.14 2.34
N LEU A 126 -5.74 9.01 1.38
CA LEU A 126 -5.84 8.00 0.32
C LEU A 126 -5.89 6.58 0.90
N ARG A 127 -5.02 6.27 1.87
CA ARG A 127 -5.04 4.96 2.53
C ARG A 127 -6.34 4.67 3.28
N SER A 128 -6.88 5.64 4.00
CA SER A 128 -8.15 5.45 4.72
C SER A 128 -9.32 5.22 3.76
N GLY A 129 -9.34 5.89 2.61
CA GLY A 129 -10.30 5.67 1.54
C GLY A 129 -10.20 4.25 0.95
N MET A 130 -8.99 3.73 0.78
CA MET A 130 -8.76 2.39 0.22
C MET A 130 -9.36 1.26 1.07
N VAL A 131 -9.40 1.39 2.40
CA VAL A 131 -10.01 0.38 3.30
C VAL A 131 -11.48 0.16 2.97
N VAL A 132 -12.22 1.21 2.59
CA VAL A 132 -13.62 1.10 2.20
C VAL A 132 -13.76 0.27 0.94
N TYR A 133 -12.90 0.46 -0.07
CA TYR A 133 -12.93 -0.33 -1.31
C TYR A 133 -12.62 -1.81 -1.06
N VAL A 134 -11.68 -2.10 -0.17
CA VAL A 134 -11.37 -3.47 0.26
C VAL A 134 -12.58 -4.11 0.93
N ALA A 135 -13.26 -3.42 1.84
CA ALA A 135 -14.45 -3.91 2.52
C ALA A 135 -15.59 -4.19 1.54
N VAL A 136 -15.84 -3.26 0.61
CA VAL A 136 -16.84 -3.45 -0.47
C VAL A 136 -16.46 -4.63 -1.36
N GLY A 137 -15.20 -4.76 -1.75
CA GLY A 137 -14.70 -5.88 -2.54
C GLY A 137 -14.94 -7.24 -1.88
N TRP A 138 -14.64 -7.34 -0.58
CA TRP A 138 -14.89 -8.55 0.21
C TRP A 138 -16.38 -8.88 0.32
N THR A 139 -17.20 -7.87 0.64
CA THR A 139 -18.66 -8.05 0.73
C THR A 139 -19.25 -8.54 -0.59
N THR A 140 -18.83 -7.93 -1.71
CA THR A 140 -19.26 -8.34 -3.05
C THR A 140 -18.80 -9.76 -3.38
N ALA A 141 -17.55 -10.13 -3.05
CA ALA A 141 -17.02 -11.46 -3.27
C ALA A 141 -17.83 -12.54 -2.49
N LEU A 142 -18.10 -12.29 -1.20
CA LEU A 142 -18.91 -13.19 -0.38
C LEU A 142 -20.34 -13.33 -0.92
N LEU A 143 -20.93 -12.25 -1.41
CA LEU A 143 -22.24 -12.24 -2.02
C LEU A 143 -22.26 -13.06 -3.32
N VAL A 144 -21.23 -12.96 -4.16
CA VAL A 144 -21.05 -13.77 -5.36
C VAL A 144 -20.96 -15.27 -5.03
N ILE A 145 -20.19 -15.64 -3.99
CA ILE A 145 -20.14 -17.02 -3.49
C ILE A 145 -21.54 -17.49 -3.09
N GLY A 146 -22.26 -16.71 -2.28
CA GLY A 146 -23.61 -17.03 -1.81
C GLY A 146 -24.60 -17.21 -2.94
N ILE A 147 -24.62 -16.29 -3.90
CA ILE A 147 -25.48 -16.38 -5.09
C ILE A 147 -25.10 -17.61 -5.95
N GLY A 148 -23.81 -17.84 -6.17
CA GLY A 148 -23.30 -18.97 -6.94
C GLY A 148 -23.76 -20.30 -6.35
N VAL A 149 -23.64 -20.46 -5.03
CA VAL A 149 -24.10 -21.65 -4.30
C VAL A 149 -25.62 -21.80 -4.38
N ALA A 150 -26.37 -20.73 -4.08
CA ALA A 150 -27.83 -20.77 -4.12
C ALA A 150 -28.37 -21.08 -5.51
N THR A 151 -27.80 -20.46 -6.55
CA THR A 151 -28.18 -20.73 -7.94
C THR A 151 -27.86 -22.17 -8.34
N SER A 152 -26.65 -22.66 -8.03
CA SER A 152 -26.24 -24.00 -8.32
C SER A 152 -27.17 -25.04 -7.65
N ALA A 153 -27.44 -24.86 -6.35
CA ALA A 153 -28.30 -25.76 -5.59
C ALA A 153 -29.73 -25.80 -6.16
N ASN A 154 -30.32 -24.64 -6.51
CA ASN A 154 -31.68 -24.57 -7.03
C ASN A 154 -31.79 -25.10 -8.47
N VAL A 155 -30.81 -24.77 -9.33
CA VAL A 155 -30.81 -25.23 -10.72
C VAL A 155 -30.65 -26.75 -10.78
N PHE A 156 -29.70 -27.32 -10.04
CA PHE A 156 -29.48 -28.77 -10.04
C PHE A 156 -30.65 -29.53 -9.40
N ALA A 157 -31.23 -29.03 -8.31
CA ALA A 157 -32.45 -29.62 -7.75
C ALA A 157 -33.66 -29.53 -8.70
N GLY A 158 -33.72 -28.47 -9.52
CA GLY A 158 -34.74 -28.35 -10.58
C GLY A 158 -34.59 -29.40 -11.67
N PHE A 159 -33.36 -29.66 -12.11
CA PHE A 159 -33.10 -30.73 -13.09
C PHE A 159 -33.41 -32.13 -12.55
N ASP A 160 -33.06 -32.42 -11.29
CA ASP A 160 -33.41 -33.70 -10.67
C ASP A 160 -34.91 -33.90 -10.59
N ARG A 161 -35.71 -32.87 -10.30
CA ARG A 161 -37.18 -32.93 -10.30
C ARG A 161 -37.76 -33.11 -11.69
N LEU A 162 -37.22 -32.39 -12.70
CA LEU A 162 -37.65 -32.53 -14.10
C LEU A 162 -37.36 -33.92 -14.64
N SER A 163 -36.21 -34.49 -14.32
CA SER A 163 -35.84 -35.86 -14.67
C SER A 163 -36.84 -36.87 -14.09
N ALA A 164 -37.15 -36.74 -12.79
CA ALA A 164 -38.14 -37.61 -12.13
C ALA A 164 -39.57 -37.47 -12.71
N MET A 165 -39.95 -36.26 -13.16
CA MET A 165 -41.26 -36.05 -13.82
C MET A 165 -41.30 -36.56 -15.27
N SER A 166 -40.20 -36.53 -15.99
CA SER A 166 -40.03 -37.03 -17.34
C SER A 166 -40.32 -38.55 -17.41
N ASP A 167 -39.82 -39.30 -16.43
CA ASP A 167 -40.07 -40.74 -16.32
C ASP A 167 -41.57 -41.08 -16.11
N LEU A 168 -42.34 -40.14 -15.53
CA LEU A 168 -43.77 -40.31 -15.26
C LEU A 168 -44.66 -39.86 -16.43
N SER A 169 -44.23 -38.90 -17.25
CA SER A 169 -45.05 -38.24 -18.27
C SER A 169 -44.80 -38.72 -19.69
N GLY A 170 -43.86 -39.63 -19.94
CA GLY A 170 -43.55 -40.17 -21.28
C GLY A 170 -42.95 -39.11 -22.25
N VAL A 171 -42.63 -37.92 -21.77
CA VAL A 171 -41.92 -36.88 -22.53
C VAL A 171 -40.45 -37.11 -22.31
N ALA A 172 -39.74 -37.62 -23.33
CA ALA A 172 -38.29 -37.81 -23.25
C ALA A 172 -37.57 -36.47 -23.19
N VAL A 173 -37.36 -35.97 -21.99
CA VAL A 173 -36.32 -34.96 -21.75
C VAL A 173 -35.02 -35.74 -21.63
N ASP A 174 -34.12 -35.59 -22.60
CA ASP A 174 -32.82 -36.25 -22.56
C ASP A 174 -31.96 -35.64 -21.45
N ALA A 175 -32.23 -36.09 -20.21
CA ALA A 175 -31.47 -35.69 -19.03
C ALA A 175 -29.99 -36.13 -19.12
N GLY A 176 -29.66 -37.08 -20.00
CA GLY A 176 -28.30 -37.54 -20.29
C GLY A 176 -27.49 -36.56 -21.12
N ALA A 177 -28.13 -35.57 -21.76
CA ALA A 177 -27.44 -34.55 -22.54
C ALA A 177 -26.73 -33.49 -21.64
N ILE A 178 -27.09 -33.42 -20.35
CA ILE A 178 -26.53 -32.42 -19.40
C ILE A 178 -25.64 -33.15 -18.39
N ASP A 179 -24.33 -32.95 -18.50
CA ASP A 179 -23.35 -33.44 -17.51
C ASP A 179 -23.33 -32.51 -16.30
N ILE A 180 -24.25 -32.75 -15.35
CA ILE A 180 -24.42 -31.96 -14.13
C ILE A 180 -23.12 -31.88 -13.33
N ALA A 181 -22.34 -32.98 -13.26
CA ALA A 181 -21.08 -32.98 -12.52
C ALA A 181 -20.04 -32.03 -13.15
N ARG A 182 -19.97 -32.06 -14.48
CA ARG A 182 -19.07 -31.16 -15.22
C ARG A 182 -19.47 -29.68 -15.11
N ASP A 183 -20.76 -29.41 -15.11
CA ASP A 183 -21.24 -28.03 -15.02
C ASP A 183 -21.12 -27.47 -13.58
N ARG A 184 -21.33 -28.32 -12.56
CA ARG A 184 -20.98 -27.94 -11.15
C ARG A 184 -19.50 -27.56 -11.03
N TYR A 185 -18.62 -28.40 -11.57
CA TYR A 185 -17.17 -28.11 -11.55
C TYR A 185 -16.82 -26.83 -12.30
N ARG A 186 -17.44 -26.53 -13.43
CA ARG A 186 -17.25 -25.28 -14.17
C ARG A 186 -17.66 -24.06 -13.36
N VAL A 187 -18.84 -24.11 -12.72
CA VAL A 187 -19.28 -23.00 -11.83
C VAL A 187 -18.30 -22.78 -10.70
N TYR A 188 -17.83 -23.87 -10.09
CA TYR A 188 -16.78 -23.78 -9.06
C TYR A 188 -15.51 -23.11 -9.56
N VAL A 189 -14.95 -23.56 -10.69
CA VAL A 189 -13.72 -23.01 -11.27
C VAL A 189 -13.87 -21.52 -11.63
N VAL A 190 -14.99 -21.14 -12.22
CA VAL A 190 -15.26 -19.73 -12.57
C VAL A 190 -15.38 -18.88 -11.30
N THR A 191 -16.05 -19.36 -10.26
CA THR A 191 -16.17 -18.66 -8.99
C THR A 191 -14.79 -18.52 -8.32
N GLN A 192 -13.97 -19.57 -8.34
CA GLN A 192 -12.59 -19.51 -7.81
C GLN A 192 -11.72 -18.48 -8.56
N ALA A 193 -11.79 -18.44 -9.89
CA ALA A 193 -11.08 -17.45 -10.69
C ALA A 193 -11.54 -16.02 -10.37
N THR A 194 -12.84 -15.82 -10.13
CA THR A 194 -13.40 -14.53 -9.72
C THR A 194 -12.90 -14.13 -8.34
N MET A 195 -12.82 -15.05 -7.38
CA MET A 195 -12.29 -14.80 -6.03
C MET A 195 -10.81 -14.42 -6.06
N LEU A 196 -10.04 -15.10 -6.90
CA LEU A 196 -8.62 -14.79 -7.09
C LEU A 196 -8.43 -13.38 -7.64
N ALA A 197 -9.21 -13.01 -8.67
CA ALA A 197 -9.14 -11.66 -9.24
C ALA A 197 -9.61 -10.58 -8.24
N ALA A 198 -10.74 -10.80 -7.56
CA ALA A 198 -11.28 -9.86 -6.58
C ALA A 198 -10.29 -9.64 -5.41
N GLY A 199 -9.69 -10.71 -4.89
CA GLY A 199 -8.68 -10.64 -3.85
C GLY A 199 -7.40 -9.93 -4.30
N TRP A 200 -6.98 -10.17 -5.54
CA TRP A 200 -5.83 -9.49 -6.12
C TRP A 200 -6.04 -7.97 -6.18
N PHE A 201 -7.17 -7.53 -6.74
CA PHE A 201 -7.49 -6.10 -6.81
C PHE A 201 -7.62 -5.46 -5.43
N ALA A 202 -8.29 -6.12 -4.48
CA ALA A 202 -8.42 -5.63 -3.12
C ALA A 202 -7.06 -5.45 -2.43
N GLY A 203 -6.15 -6.40 -2.60
CA GLY A 203 -4.85 -6.37 -1.98
C GLY A 203 -3.88 -5.37 -2.62
N VAL A 204 -3.85 -5.26 -3.96
CA VAL A 204 -3.03 -4.24 -4.66
C VAL A 204 -3.50 -2.83 -4.26
N ALA A 205 -4.81 -2.62 -4.15
CA ALA A 205 -5.37 -1.35 -3.71
C ALA A 205 -4.99 -1.00 -2.26
N SER A 206 -4.78 -2.00 -1.37
CA SER A 206 -4.48 -1.74 0.04
C SER A 206 -3.01 -1.40 0.30
N ARG A 207 -2.08 -2.32 0.04
CA ARG A 207 -0.66 -2.17 0.43
C ARG A 207 0.34 -2.87 -0.51
N GLY A 208 -0.11 -3.39 -1.64
CA GLY A 208 0.76 -3.97 -2.66
C GLY A 208 0.66 -5.48 -2.83
N GLN A 209 1.64 -6.06 -3.54
CA GLN A 209 1.57 -7.42 -4.06
C GLN A 209 1.44 -8.52 -2.99
N TYR A 210 2.08 -8.36 -1.84
CA TYR A 210 2.01 -9.36 -0.75
C TYR A 210 0.61 -9.44 -0.12
N GLU A 211 -0.05 -8.30 0.05
CA GLU A 211 -1.43 -8.28 0.54
C GLU A 211 -2.40 -8.78 -0.52
N ALA A 212 -2.12 -8.55 -1.81
CA ALA A 212 -2.88 -9.12 -2.90
C ALA A 212 -2.90 -10.66 -2.85
N LEU A 213 -1.76 -11.29 -2.63
CA LEU A 213 -1.67 -12.74 -2.45
C LEU A 213 -2.45 -13.23 -1.23
N LEU A 214 -2.37 -12.50 -0.12
CA LEU A 214 -3.09 -12.85 1.12
C LEU A 214 -4.60 -12.75 0.94
N HIS A 215 -5.10 -11.65 0.38
CA HIS A 215 -6.53 -11.47 0.12
C HIS A 215 -7.06 -12.49 -0.89
N SER A 216 -6.33 -12.73 -1.99
CA SER A 216 -6.69 -13.75 -2.99
C SER A 216 -6.72 -15.15 -2.37
N GLY A 217 -5.67 -15.52 -1.62
CA GLY A 217 -5.60 -16.83 -0.96
C GLY A 217 -6.74 -17.03 0.03
N CYS A 218 -7.07 -16.01 0.81
CA CYS A 218 -8.14 -16.07 1.80
C CYS A 218 -9.52 -16.23 1.11
N LEU A 219 -9.83 -15.43 0.07
CA LEU A 219 -11.11 -15.54 -0.66
C LEU A 219 -11.24 -16.86 -1.39
N VAL A 220 -10.18 -17.37 -2.01
CA VAL A 220 -10.15 -18.69 -2.66
C VAL A 220 -10.37 -19.80 -1.63
N ALA A 221 -9.75 -19.74 -0.46
CA ALA A 221 -9.95 -20.71 0.63
C ALA A 221 -11.38 -20.68 1.16
N VAL A 222 -11.95 -19.48 1.40
CA VAL A 222 -13.35 -19.34 1.83
C VAL A 222 -14.30 -19.93 0.79
N CYS A 223 -14.12 -19.62 -0.48
CA CYS A 223 -14.92 -20.17 -1.57
C CYS A 223 -14.84 -21.70 -1.60
N HIS A 224 -13.63 -22.28 -1.49
CA HIS A 224 -13.44 -23.72 -1.47
C HIS A 224 -14.18 -24.39 -0.29
N VAL A 225 -14.01 -23.87 0.92
CA VAL A 225 -14.66 -24.40 2.13
C VAL A 225 -16.20 -24.35 1.99
N VAL A 226 -16.74 -23.26 1.44
CA VAL A 226 -18.20 -23.12 1.24
C VAL A 226 -18.71 -24.14 0.21
N PHE A 227 -18.04 -24.28 -0.95
CA PHE A 227 -18.48 -25.22 -1.99
C PHE A 227 -18.37 -26.67 -1.54
N VAL A 228 -17.31 -27.06 -0.83
CA VAL A 228 -17.15 -28.39 -0.23
C VAL A 228 -18.19 -28.61 0.87
N GLY A 229 -18.44 -27.63 1.73
CA GLY A 229 -19.39 -27.71 2.83
C GLY A 229 -20.84 -27.90 2.38
N VAL A 230 -21.20 -27.42 1.18
CA VAL A 230 -22.52 -27.56 0.56
C VAL A 230 -22.59 -28.81 -0.35
N GLY A 231 -21.48 -29.54 -0.53
CA GLY A 231 -21.45 -30.74 -1.36
C GLY A 231 -21.58 -30.47 -2.88
N LEU A 232 -21.10 -29.31 -3.32
CA LEU A 232 -21.08 -28.91 -4.73
C LEU A 232 -19.78 -29.32 -5.45
N VAL A 233 -18.76 -29.68 -4.69
CA VAL A 233 -17.45 -30.18 -5.17
C VAL A 233 -17.03 -31.35 -4.31
#